data_a4a7867331559b451aa2b9b2155bc58d
#
_entry.id   a4a7867331559b451aa2b9b2155bc58d
#
_cell.length_a   1.000
_cell.length_b   1.000
_cell.length_c   1.000
_cell.angle_alpha   90.00
_cell.angle_beta   90.00
_cell.angle_gamma   90.00
#
_symmetry.space_group_name_H-M   'P 1'
#
loop_
_entity.id
_entity.type
_entity.pdbx_description
1 polymer ?
#
loop_
_entity_poly.entity_id
_entity_poly.type
_entity_poly.pdbx_seq_one_letter_code
_entity_poly.pdbx_strand_id
1 'polypeptide(L)'
;MSRKTATPKPTGEYAVGTRTFTVYNTRKDVLDKKGAMRHVPARIYYPVAKNVTEGLARARSMSRSEAAGIKKAFMIPLNYDKMEASGENEAQCYIDAPFIADKRFPLIVFNHGYFSYIEGNSFLLIELASHGYVVLSVGHPYEGASADYDDGTYTLVDKSLANKMYHPFISGVLAAYKLTRYKGTLAEQAEHFERFQSKYCTFIGSRVDEWITDTEFAVEYAKKEFAQIIDLTNGIGISGHSQGGAVAYKACLTDPEYTCSINIDGGLFGDHNGMTMNKPFMQLSCEDNENVVTKGYLNHSKPAYKVLFRGMKHMGFADIKFGMKPGMMAGKLDAESAHKYSCRSFLEFFDCYLKKTKDKPDLTSDDVITVTEFAPDVK
;
A
#
# COMPACT_ATOMS: atom_id res chain seq x y z
N MET A 1 -29.88 -9.29 -5.99
CA MET A 1 -29.37 -9.01 -4.63
C MET A 1 -27.86 -9.24 -4.68
N SER A 2 -27.01 -8.20 -4.60
CA SER A 2 -25.56 -8.41 -4.46
C SER A 2 -25.34 -8.95 -3.05
N ARG A 3 -24.69 -10.10 -2.89
CA ARG A 3 -24.20 -10.56 -1.59
C ARG A 3 -23.20 -9.48 -1.12
N LYS A 4 -23.53 -8.78 -0.04
CA LYS A 4 -22.57 -7.94 0.67
C LYS A 4 -21.54 -8.88 1.26
N THR A 5 -20.31 -8.79 0.81
CA THR A 5 -19.19 -9.48 1.44
C THR A 5 -18.93 -8.78 2.75
N ALA A 6 -19.00 -9.49 3.87
CA ALA A 6 -18.77 -8.90 5.19
C ALA A 6 -17.31 -8.43 5.30
N THR A 7 -17.07 -7.37 6.07
CA THR A 7 -15.71 -6.94 6.44
C THR A 7 -14.95 -8.11 7.04
N PRO A 8 -13.76 -8.48 6.53
CA PRO A 8 -13.01 -9.62 7.04
C PRO A 8 -12.61 -9.38 8.50
N LYS A 9 -12.76 -10.44 9.31
CA LYS A 9 -12.30 -10.41 10.69
C LYS A 9 -10.83 -10.77 10.74
N PRO A 10 -10.00 -10.03 11.51
CA PRO A 10 -8.59 -10.35 11.65
C PRO A 10 -8.41 -11.72 12.33
N THR A 11 -7.40 -12.48 11.87
CA THR A 11 -7.18 -13.88 12.28
C THR A 11 -6.10 -14.04 13.33
N GLY A 12 -5.34 -12.99 13.63
CA GLY A 12 -4.23 -13.00 14.57
C GLY A 12 -4.64 -13.12 16.05
N GLU A 13 -3.65 -13.25 16.89
CA GLU A 13 -3.82 -13.39 18.34
C GLU A 13 -4.25 -12.10 19.05
N TYR A 14 -3.96 -10.93 18.45
CA TYR A 14 -4.27 -9.63 19.04
C TYR A 14 -5.58 -9.04 18.49
N ALA A 15 -6.26 -8.24 19.30
CA ALA A 15 -7.14 -7.20 18.80
C ALA A 15 -6.30 -6.04 18.26
N VAL A 16 -6.91 -5.09 17.55
CA VAL A 16 -6.17 -4.02 16.90
C VAL A 16 -6.62 -2.65 17.40
N GLY A 17 -5.69 -1.86 17.90
CA GLY A 17 -5.87 -0.45 18.20
C GLY A 17 -5.46 0.42 17.01
N THR A 18 -5.99 1.65 16.95
CA THR A 18 -5.61 2.60 15.91
C THR A 18 -5.62 4.04 16.42
N ARG A 19 -4.73 4.86 15.88
CA ARG A 19 -4.70 6.31 16.05
C ARG A 19 -4.44 7.01 14.74
N THR A 20 -5.05 8.16 14.53
CA THR A 20 -4.72 9.09 13.43
C THR A 20 -3.95 10.26 13.98
N PHE A 21 -3.06 10.82 13.19
CA PHE A 21 -2.31 12.02 13.52
C PHE A 21 -1.88 12.76 12.26
N THR A 22 -1.48 14.01 12.43
CA THR A 22 -0.95 14.84 11.35
C THR A 22 0.48 15.26 11.68
N VAL A 23 1.40 15.05 10.74
CA VAL A 23 2.75 15.60 10.87
C VAL A 23 2.76 17.00 10.26
N TYR A 24 2.75 18.00 11.11
CA TYR A 24 2.86 19.40 10.73
C TYR A 24 4.33 19.72 10.42
N ASN A 25 4.62 20.14 9.21
CA ASN A 25 5.96 20.52 8.79
C ASN A 25 5.95 21.87 8.07
N THR A 26 7.14 22.45 7.85
CA THR A 26 7.34 23.75 7.21
C THR A 26 7.65 23.64 5.72
N ARG A 27 7.58 22.46 5.13
CA ARG A 27 7.77 22.25 3.71
C ARG A 27 6.56 22.75 2.94
N LYS A 28 6.80 23.60 1.94
CA LYS A 28 5.73 24.05 1.04
C LYS A 28 5.25 22.89 0.18
N ASP A 29 3.93 22.79 0.03
CA ASP A 29 3.35 21.83 -0.90
C ASP A 29 3.54 22.32 -2.35
N VAL A 30 4.23 21.52 -3.16
CA VAL A 30 4.50 21.87 -4.57
C VAL A 30 3.25 21.76 -5.45
N LEU A 31 2.19 21.13 -4.96
CA LEU A 31 0.92 20.98 -5.65
C LEU A 31 -0.09 22.07 -5.26
N ASP A 32 0.12 22.72 -4.10
CA ASP A 32 -0.77 23.80 -3.67
C ASP A 32 -0.40 25.14 -4.35
N LYS A 33 -1.35 25.65 -5.13
CA LYS A 33 -1.17 26.92 -5.87
C LYS A 33 -1.13 28.15 -4.96
N LYS A 34 -1.56 28.03 -3.72
CA LYS A 34 -1.62 29.11 -2.73
C LYS A 34 -0.41 29.12 -1.80
N GLY A 35 0.47 28.11 -1.90
CA GLY A 35 1.68 27.97 -1.11
C GLY A 35 1.42 27.45 0.32
N ALA A 36 0.38 26.64 0.52
CA ALA A 36 0.13 25.94 1.77
C ALA A 36 1.31 25.02 2.14
N MET A 37 1.45 24.75 3.43
CA MET A 37 2.42 23.78 3.92
C MET A 37 1.91 22.37 3.66
N ARG A 38 2.84 21.44 3.35
CA ARG A 38 2.51 20.03 3.13
C ARG A 38 2.50 19.29 4.46
N HIS A 39 1.34 19.24 5.10
CA HIS A 39 1.11 18.44 6.28
C HIS A 39 0.79 17.00 5.90
N VAL A 40 1.35 16.03 6.60
CA VAL A 40 1.24 14.60 6.26
C VAL A 40 0.31 13.93 7.26
N PRO A 41 -0.92 13.53 6.87
CA PRO A 41 -1.77 12.73 7.72
C PRO A 41 -1.30 11.29 7.71
N ALA A 42 -1.41 10.61 8.83
CA ALA A 42 -1.08 9.20 8.95
C ALA A 42 -2.00 8.49 9.94
N ARG A 43 -2.09 7.17 9.79
CA ARG A 43 -2.80 6.28 10.72
C ARG A 43 -1.89 5.14 11.12
N ILE A 44 -1.82 4.89 12.42
CA ILE A 44 -1.09 3.77 12.99
C ILE A 44 -2.07 2.70 13.48
N TYR A 45 -1.81 1.43 13.13
CA TYR A 45 -2.49 0.25 13.62
C TYR A 45 -1.51 -0.53 14.50
N TYR A 46 -1.97 -1.05 15.63
CA TYR A 46 -1.08 -1.71 16.59
C TYR A 46 -1.80 -2.81 17.37
N PRO A 47 -1.07 -3.85 17.82
CA PRO A 47 -1.62 -4.91 18.64
C PRO A 47 -2.12 -4.41 19.98
N VAL A 48 -3.29 -4.88 20.39
CA VAL A 48 -3.84 -4.67 21.73
C VAL A 48 -4.37 -5.98 22.31
N ALA A 49 -4.44 -6.07 23.63
CA ALA A 49 -5.00 -7.25 24.29
C ALA A 49 -6.51 -7.34 24.04
N LYS A 50 -7.04 -8.55 23.76
CA LYS A 50 -8.47 -8.73 23.44
C LYS A 50 -9.41 -8.32 24.56
N ASN A 51 -8.96 -8.45 25.81
CA ASN A 51 -9.75 -8.16 27.02
C ASN A 51 -9.92 -6.67 27.32
N VAL A 52 -9.24 -5.77 26.62
CA VAL A 52 -9.33 -4.31 26.85
C VAL A 52 -10.21 -3.59 25.82
N THR A 53 -10.86 -4.32 24.93
CA THR A 53 -11.62 -3.72 23.81
C THR A 53 -13.09 -3.48 24.14
N GLU A 54 -13.58 -3.96 25.30
CA GLU A 54 -14.97 -3.76 25.71
C GLU A 54 -15.25 -2.28 25.97
N GLY A 55 -16.33 -1.77 25.39
CA GLY A 55 -16.72 -0.36 25.49
C GLY A 55 -15.93 0.63 24.60
N LEU A 56 -14.89 0.19 23.90
CA LEU A 56 -14.16 1.06 22.99
C LEU A 56 -14.89 1.24 21.65
N ALA A 57 -14.82 2.46 21.12
CA ALA A 57 -15.38 2.79 19.83
C ALA A 57 -14.57 2.13 18.69
N ARG A 58 -15.25 1.57 17.69
CA ARG A 58 -14.63 1.12 16.47
C ARG A 58 -14.29 2.28 15.54
N ALA A 59 -13.17 2.18 14.87
CA ALA A 59 -12.79 3.12 13.84
C ALA A 59 -13.67 2.97 12.59
N ARG A 60 -13.60 3.96 11.71
CA ARG A 60 -14.21 3.91 10.38
C ARG A 60 -13.19 3.43 9.35
N SER A 61 -13.66 2.67 8.36
CA SER A 61 -12.87 2.24 7.20
C SER A 61 -12.76 3.32 6.12
N MET A 62 -13.57 4.37 6.23
CA MET A 62 -13.57 5.52 5.33
C MET A 62 -14.19 6.73 6.03
N SER A 63 -13.63 7.92 5.82
CA SER A 63 -14.21 9.18 6.25
C SER A 63 -15.21 9.74 5.21
N ARG A 64 -15.96 10.76 5.61
CA ARG A 64 -16.88 11.47 4.68
C ARG A 64 -16.11 12.20 3.57
N SER A 65 -14.98 12.80 3.88
CA SER A 65 -14.09 13.49 2.93
C SER A 65 -13.46 12.51 1.96
N GLU A 66 -13.03 11.33 2.41
CA GLU A 66 -12.51 10.26 1.55
C GLU A 66 -13.59 9.73 0.59
N ALA A 67 -14.82 9.51 1.07
CA ALA A 67 -15.93 9.15 0.19
C ALA A 67 -16.22 10.23 -0.88
N ALA A 68 -16.14 11.50 -0.50
CA ALA A 68 -16.27 12.63 -1.43
C ALA A 68 -15.10 12.68 -2.43
N GLY A 69 -13.88 12.40 -1.98
CA GLY A 69 -12.68 12.31 -2.81
C GLY A 69 -12.74 11.16 -3.82
N ILE A 70 -13.14 9.97 -3.40
CA ILE A 70 -13.35 8.80 -4.28
C ILE A 70 -14.41 9.12 -5.35
N LYS A 71 -15.54 9.70 -4.95
CA LYS A 71 -16.56 10.16 -5.89
C LYS A 71 -15.99 11.17 -6.89
N LYS A 72 -15.17 12.11 -6.40
CA LYS A 72 -14.53 13.14 -7.23
C LYS A 72 -13.50 12.55 -8.21
N ALA A 73 -12.68 11.59 -7.78
CA ALA A 73 -11.62 10.98 -8.59
C ALA A 73 -12.16 9.97 -9.62
N PHE A 74 -13.04 9.06 -9.21
CA PHE A 74 -13.46 7.91 -10.01
C PHE A 74 -14.91 7.99 -10.51
N MET A 75 -15.67 9.04 -10.13
CA MET A 75 -17.11 9.17 -10.40
C MET A 75 -17.93 7.97 -9.88
N ILE A 76 -17.43 7.25 -8.88
CA ILE A 76 -18.14 6.14 -8.23
C ILE A 76 -19.15 6.73 -7.23
N PRO A 77 -20.44 6.41 -7.35
CA PRO A 77 -21.46 6.90 -6.43
C PRO A 77 -21.37 6.14 -5.09
N LEU A 78 -20.62 6.67 -4.13
CA LEU A 78 -20.61 6.20 -2.75
C LEU A 78 -21.66 6.95 -1.94
N ASN A 79 -22.46 6.23 -1.18
CA ASN A 79 -23.42 6.80 -0.24
C ASN A 79 -22.90 6.59 1.20
N TYR A 80 -22.13 7.56 1.68
CA TYR A 80 -21.51 7.51 3.02
C TYR A 80 -22.56 7.32 4.13
N ASP A 81 -23.66 8.08 4.10
CA ASP A 81 -24.70 8.01 5.14
C ASP A 81 -25.35 6.63 5.21
N LYS A 82 -25.54 5.97 4.06
CA LYS A 82 -26.04 4.59 4.01
C LYS A 82 -25.02 3.61 4.59
N MET A 83 -23.74 3.77 4.30
CA MET A 83 -22.67 2.92 4.83
C MET A 83 -22.59 3.05 6.37
N GLU A 84 -22.69 4.27 6.89
CA GLU A 84 -22.75 4.52 8.34
C GLU A 84 -23.98 3.86 8.98
N ALA A 85 -25.18 4.12 8.44
CA ALA A 85 -26.42 3.58 8.97
C ALA A 85 -26.51 2.04 8.94
N SER A 86 -25.79 1.40 8.01
CA SER A 86 -25.75 -0.07 7.91
C SER A 86 -24.61 -0.72 8.69
N GLY A 87 -23.70 0.05 9.31
CA GLY A 87 -22.50 -0.44 9.96
C GLY A 87 -21.42 -0.95 8.99
N GLU A 88 -21.62 -0.78 7.68
CA GLU A 88 -20.64 -1.22 6.66
C GLU A 88 -19.32 -0.45 6.71
N ASN A 89 -19.34 0.73 7.35
CA ASN A 89 -18.17 1.58 7.49
C ASN A 89 -17.34 1.30 8.75
N GLU A 90 -17.73 0.34 9.58
CA GLU A 90 -16.95 -0.04 10.77
C GLU A 90 -15.76 -0.90 10.39
N ALA A 91 -14.55 -0.44 10.80
CA ALA A 91 -13.32 -1.21 10.70
C ALA A 91 -13.17 -2.18 11.89
N GLN A 92 -12.40 -3.26 11.71
CA GLN A 92 -12.14 -4.25 12.76
C GLN A 92 -10.98 -3.79 13.70
N CYS A 93 -10.97 -2.50 14.06
CA CYS A 93 -10.00 -1.92 14.99
C CYS A 93 -10.65 -0.87 15.89
N TYR A 94 -10.01 -0.57 17.02
CA TYR A 94 -10.53 0.26 18.10
C TYR A 94 -9.75 1.56 18.24
N ILE A 95 -10.47 2.69 18.32
CA ILE A 95 -9.86 4.01 18.45
C ILE A 95 -9.21 4.12 19.84
N ASP A 96 -7.97 4.62 19.87
CA ASP A 96 -7.21 4.94 21.09
C ASP A 96 -7.10 3.80 22.13
N ALA A 97 -7.22 2.55 21.66
CA ALA A 97 -7.08 1.40 22.53
C ALA A 97 -5.72 1.42 23.27
N PRO A 98 -5.68 1.00 24.56
CA PRO A 98 -4.44 1.03 25.34
C PRO A 98 -3.38 0.08 24.77
N PHE A 99 -2.13 0.50 24.83
CA PHE A 99 -0.99 -0.30 24.43
C PHE A 99 -0.78 -1.48 25.39
N ILE A 100 -0.23 -2.60 24.88
CA ILE A 100 0.21 -3.70 25.74
C ILE A 100 1.50 -3.25 26.43
N ALA A 101 1.49 -3.28 27.78
CA ALA A 101 2.64 -2.89 28.57
C ALA A 101 3.86 -3.79 28.25
N ASP A 102 5.03 -3.18 28.18
CA ASP A 102 6.34 -3.84 27.99
C ASP A 102 6.45 -4.73 26.75
N LYS A 103 5.55 -4.51 25.75
CA LYS A 103 5.65 -5.18 24.45
C LYS A 103 5.91 -4.19 23.34
N ARG A 104 6.87 -4.53 22.47
CA ARG A 104 7.16 -3.81 21.23
C ARG A 104 7.00 -4.76 20.05
N PHE A 105 6.64 -4.20 18.89
CA PHE A 105 6.35 -4.96 17.69
C PHE A 105 7.05 -4.33 16.48
N PRO A 106 7.51 -5.15 15.52
CA PRO A 106 8.16 -4.65 14.32
C PRO A 106 7.27 -3.67 13.54
N LEU A 107 7.89 -2.62 12.97
CA LEU A 107 7.21 -1.59 12.20
C LEU A 107 7.15 -1.95 10.72
N ILE A 108 5.96 -1.89 10.15
CA ILE A 108 5.71 -1.90 8.71
C ILE A 108 5.12 -0.55 8.32
N VAL A 109 5.69 0.05 7.27
CA VAL A 109 5.16 1.29 6.67
C VAL A 109 4.38 0.95 5.42
N PHE A 110 3.23 1.57 5.22
CA PHE A 110 2.37 1.36 4.07
C PHE A 110 2.02 2.67 3.36
N ASN A 111 2.20 2.72 2.05
CA ASN A 111 1.81 3.81 1.19
C ASN A 111 0.63 3.39 0.31
N HIS A 112 -0.46 4.15 0.33
CA HIS A 112 -1.64 3.87 -0.50
C HIS A 112 -1.40 4.14 -2.00
N GLY A 113 -2.32 3.72 -2.86
CA GLY A 113 -2.26 4.03 -4.30
C GLY A 113 -2.66 5.46 -4.62
N TYR A 114 -2.28 5.95 -5.80
CA TYR A 114 -2.71 7.26 -6.30
C TYR A 114 -4.24 7.32 -6.35
N PHE A 115 -4.84 8.40 -5.85
CA PHE A 115 -6.29 8.57 -5.64
C PHE A 115 -6.94 7.65 -4.61
N SER A 116 -6.17 6.81 -3.90
CA SER A 116 -6.64 6.06 -2.74
C SER A 116 -6.55 6.93 -1.48
N TYR A 117 -6.60 6.35 -0.30
CA TYR A 117 -6.61 7.03 0.99
C TYR A 117 -5.96 6.14 2.05
N ILE A 118 -5.67 6.70 3.23
CA ILE A 118 -4.89 5.99 4.27
C ILE A 118 -5.54 4.69 4.75
N GLU A 119 -6.86 4.54 4.65
CA GLU A 119 -7.60 3.33 5.00
C GLU A 119 -7.90 2.42 3.80
N GLY A 120 -7.48 2.78 2.58
CA GLY A 120 -7.86 2.07 1.35
C GLY A 120 -7.42 0.60 1.26
N ASN A 121 -6.54 0.16 2.16
CA ASN A 121 -6.10 -1.22 2.34
C ASN A 121 -6.20 -1.66 3.81
N SER A 122 -7.08 -1.02 4.60
CA SER A 122 -7.16 -1.19 6.06
C SER A 122 -7.36 -2.65 6.48
N PHE A 123 -8.06 -3.47 5.70
CA PHE A 123 -8.30 -4.87 6.04
C PHE A 123 -6.98 -5.66 6.11
N LEU A 124 -6.08 -5.44 5.16
CA LEU A 124 -4.73 -6.00 5.17
C LEU A 124 -3.92 -5.48 6.36
N LEU A 125 -3.96 -4.14 6.61
CA LEU A 125 -3.17 -3.51 7.67
C LEU A 125 -3.63 -3.96 9.05
N ILE A 126 -4.93 -4.12 9.26
CA ILE A 126 -5.53 -4.66 10.49
C ILE A 126 -5.14 -6.13 10.67
N GLU A 127 -5.14 -6.93 9.61
CA GLU A 127 -4.67 -8.32 9.68
C GLU A 127 -3.22 -8.38 10.16
N LEU A 128 -2.30 -7.61 9.56
CA LEU A 128 -0.90 -7.55 9.98
C LEU A 128 -0.76 -7.13 11.45
N ALA A 129 -1.50 -6.10 11.88
CA ALA A 129 -1.46 -5.66 13.26
C ALA A 129 -1.98 -6.76 14.22
N SER A 130 -3.01 -7.52 13.82
CA SER A 130 -3.52 -8.63 14.63
C SER A 130 -2.50 -9.76 14.81
N HIS A 131 -1.54 -9.87 13.90
CA HIS A 131 -0.43 -10.81 13.95
C HIS A 131 0.84 -10.24 14.62
N GLY A 132 0.75 -9.10 15.30
CA GLY A 132 1.87 -8.56 16.08
C GLY A 132 2.84 -7.71 15.26
N TYR A 133 2.33 -6.84 14.42
CA TYR A 133 3.06 -5.76 13.78
C TYR A 133 2.47 -4.40 14.19
N VAL A 134 3.29 -3.39 14.27
CA VAL A 134 2.85 -2.00 14.19
C VAL A 134 2.83 -1.62 12.72
N VAL A 135 1.73 -1.08 12.23
CA VAL A 135 1.58 -0.71 10.81
C VAL A 135 1.24 0.77 10.69
N LEU A 136 2.10 1.52 10.02
CA LEU A 136 1.94 2.95 9.76
C LEU A 136 1.47 3.17 8.33
N SER A 137 0.23 3.62 8.13
CA SER A 137 -0.30 4.03 6.82
C SER A 137 -0.14 5.54 6.65
N VAL A 138 0.50 5.94 5.54
CA VAL A 138 0.88 7.33 5.25
C VAL A 138 -0.04 7.91 4.18
N GLY A 139 -0.53 9.13 4.39
CA GLY A 139 -1.36 9.87 3.45
C GLY A 139 -0.56 10.87 2.62
N HIS A 140 -1.05 11.15 1.42
CA HIS A 140 -0.39 12.03 0.45
C HIS A 140 -1.37 13.11 -0.03
N PRO A 141 -1.27 14.35 0.50
CA PRO A 141 -2.18 15.45 0.18
C PRO A 141 -2.28 15.76 -1.31
N TYR A 142 -3.47 16.13 -1.78
CA TYR A 142 -3.84 16.41 -3.17
C TYR A 142 -3.79 15.21 -4.12
N GLU A 143 -3.07 14.15 -3.79
CA GLU A 143 -2.83 12.97 -4.61
C GLU A 143 -3.62 11.75 -4.11
N GLY A 144 -3.92 11.69 -2.80
CA GLY A 144 -4.96 10.83 -2.24
C GLY A 144 -6.36 11.36 -2.51
N ALA A 145 -7.37 10.52 -2.36
CA ALA A 145 -8.79 10.91 -2.47
C ALA A 145 -9.12 12.05 -1.50
N SER A 146 -8.68 11.92 -0.26
CA SER A 146 -8.61 12.95 0.75
C SER A 146 -7.35 12.79 1.59
N ALA A 147 -6.92 13.88 2.20
CA ALA A 147 -5.98 13.91 3.31
C ALA A 147 -6.69 14.62 4.46
N ASP A 148 -7.08 13.86 5.46
CA ASP A 148 -7.83 14.35 6.61
C ASP A 148 -6.85 14.64 7.76
N TYR A 149 -6.92 15.84 8.34
CA TYR A 149 -6.02 16.31 9.39
C TYR A 149 -6.68 16.25 10.78
N ASP A 150 -5.87 16.15 11.82
CA ASP A 150 -6.32 16.03 13.20
C ASP A 150 -6.96 17.32 13.76
N ASP A 151 -6.79 18.46 13.07
CA ASP A 151 -7.48 19.72 13.36
C ASP A 151 -8.92 19.78 12.78
N GLY A 152 -9.38 18.69 12.15
CA GLY A 152 -10.69 18.57 11.52
C GLY A 152 -10.78 19.16 10.10
N THR A 153 -9.70 19.71 9.57
CA THR A 153 -9.64 20.15 8.17
C THR A 153 -9.26 18.99 7.24
N TYR A 154 -9.41 19.17 5.95
CA TYR A 154 -9.03 18.15 4.96
C TYR A 154 -8.67 18.78 3.61
N THR A 155 -7.89 18.03 2.82
CA THR A 155 -7.54 18.37 1.45
C THR A 155 -8.06 17.28 0.51
N LEU A 156 -8.91 17.65 -0.44
CA LEU A 156 -9.42 16.71 -1.46
C LEU A 156 -8.45 16.60 -2.64
N VAL A 157 -8.52 15.47 -3.31
CA VAL A 157 -7.81 15.20 -4.58
C VAL A 157 -7.94 16.37 -5.57
N ASP A 158 -6.83 16.79 -6.17
CA ASP A 158 -6.84 17.76 -7.24
C ASP A 158 -7.13 17.08 -8.60
N LYS A 159 -8.29 17.37 -9.19
CA LYS A 159 -8.67 16.84 -10.52
C LYS A 159 -7.70 17.21 -11.64
N SER A 160 -6.97 18.32 -11.52
CA SER A 160 -5.98 18.68 -12.53
C SER A 160 -4.81 17.71 -12.57
N LEU A 161 -4.50 17.06 -11.44
CA LEU A 161 -3.49 16.00 -11.36
C LEU A 161 -3.97 14.71 -12.00
N ALA A 162 -5.28 14.41 -11.93
CA ALA A 162 -5.86 13.28 -12.64
C ALA A 162 -5.57 13.35 -14.14
N ASN A 163 -5.72 14.53 -14.74
CA ASN A 163 -5.40 14.73 -16.15
C ASN A 163 -3.91 14.51 -16.44
N LYS A 164 -3.01 15.00 -15.59
CA LYS A 164 -1.56 14.78 -15.75
C LYS A 164 -1.17 13.30 -15.61
N MET A 165 -1.90 12.56 -14.80
CA MET A 165 -1.69 11.14 -14.60
C MET A 165 -2.28 10.29 -15.73
N TYR A 166 -3.53 10.57 -16.16
CA TYR A 166 -4.22 9.76 -17.16
C TYR A 166 -3.88 10.12 -18.60
N HIS A 167 -3.54 11.40 -18.91
CA HIS A 167 -3.19 11.81 -20.26
C HIS A 167 -2.05 11.01 -20.89
N PRO A 168 -0.97 10.66 -20.17
CA PRO A 168 0.07 9.76 -20.69
C PRO A 168 -0.45 8.38 -21.03
N PHE A 169 -1.35 7.81 -20.23
CA PHE A 169 -1.94 6.51 -20.51
C PHE A 169 -2.90 6.54 -21.71
N ILE A 170 -3.62 7.63 -21.92
CA ILE A 170 -4.48 7.81 -23.08
C ILE A 170 -3.63 7.99 -24.35
N SER A 171 -2.63 8.87 -24.33
CA SER A 171 -1.72 9.09 -25.46
C SER A 171 -0.78 7.91 -25.71
N GLY A 172 -0.44 7.17 -24.66
CA GLY A 172 0.41 5.97 -24.70
C GLY A 172 -0.36 4.65 -24.76
N VAL A 173 -1.67 4.65 -24.99
CA VAL A 173 -2.52 3.44 -24.92
C VAL A 173 -1.99 2.27 -25.74
N LEU A 174 -1.54 2.52 -26.96
CA LEU A 174 -0.95 1.50 -27.83
C LEU A 174 0.42 1.02 -27.30
N ALA A 175 1.20 1.90 -26.70
CA ALA A 175 2.48 1.55 -26.09
C ALA A 175 2.27 0.72 -24.82
N ALA A 176 1.33 1.12 -23.96
CA ALA A 176 0.92 0.35 -22.78
C ALA A 176 0.39 -1.04 -23.16
N TYR A 177 -0.47 -1.12 -24.17
CA TYR A 177 -0.98 -2.40 -24.68
C TYR A 177 0.14 -3.31 -25.20
N LYS A 178 1.14 -2.76 -25.91
CA LYS A 178 2.30 -3.52 -26.38
C LYS A 178 3.19 -3.95 -25.22
N LEU A 179 3.40 -3.07 -24.25
CA LEU A 179 4.20 -3.33 -23.05
C LEU A 179 3.62 -4.50 -22.23
N THR A 180 2.34 -4.45 -21.89
CA THR A 180 1.69 -5.47 -21.03
C THR A 180 1.59 -6.85 -21.70
N ARG A 181 1.72 -6.93 -23.02
CA ARG A 181 1.66 -8.18 -23.80
C ARG A 181 2.99 -8.63 -24.39
N TYR A 182 4.05 -7.91 -24.13
CA TYR A 182 5.37 -8.28 -24.62
C TYR A 182 5.88 -9.56 -23.93
N LYS A 183 6.32 -10.54 -24.73
CA LYS A 183 6.76 -11.87 -24.27
C LYS A 183 8.27 -12.07 -24.54
N GLY A 184 9.09 -11.10 -24.19
CA GLY A 184 10.54 -11.22 -24.25
C GLY A 184 11.16 -11.69 -22.93
N THR A 185 12.47 -11.66 -22.86
CA THR A 185 13.23 -11.85 -21.62
C THR A 185 12.92 -10.78 -20.59
N LEU A 186 13.21 -11.02 -19.32
CA LEU A 186 13.03 -10.01 -18.25
C LEU A 186 13.78 -8.71 -18.56
N ALA A 187 15.00 -8.82 -19.13
CA ALA A 187 15.80 -7.66 -19.51
C ALA A 187 15.11 -6.81 -20.60
N GLU A 188 14.59 -7.46 -21.64
CA GLU A 188 13.85 -6.78 -22.71
C GLU A 188 12.55 -6.15 -22.20
N GLN A 189 11.81 -6.86 -21.33
CA GLN A 189 10.61 -6.31 -20.67
C GLN A 189 10.94 -5.08 -19.84
N ALA A 190 12.01 -5.11 -19.05
CA ALA A 190 12.47 -3.98 -18.26
C ALA A 190 12.86 -2.78 -19.15
N GLU A 191 13.57 -3.02 -20.26
CA GLU A 191 13.94 -1.97 -21.21
C GLU A 191 12.69 -1.34 -21.88
N HIS A 192 11.69 -2.17 -22.24
CA HIS A 192 10.43 -1.68 -22.78
C HIS A 192 9.68 -0.81 -21.77
N PHE A 193 9.69 -1.19 -20.49
CA PHE A 193 9.10 -0.39 -19.42
C PHE A 193 9.85 0.93 -19.21
N GLU A 194 11.20 0.93 -19.20
CA GLU A 194 11.99 2.15 -19.10
C GLU A 194 11.70 3.14 -20.22
N ARG A 195 11.61 2.66 -21.45
CA ARG A 195 11.21 3.50 -22.60
C ARG A 195 9.79 4.04 -22.48
N PHE A 196 8.88 3.24 -21.93
CA PHE A 196 7.51 3.66 -21.69
C PHE A 196 7.44 4.73 -20.58
N GLN A 197 8.07 4.47 -19.42
CA GLN A 197 7.99 5.40 -18.30
C GLN A 197 8.67 6.74 -18.59
N SER A 198 9.84 6.73 -19.24
CA SER A 198 10.56 7.96 -19.61
C SER A 198 9.76 8.87 -20.54
N LYS A 199 8.90 8.29 -21.38
CA LYS A 199 8.08 9.04 -22.33
C LYS A 199 6.70 9.42 -21.79
N TYR A 200 6.06 8.52 -21.03
CA TYR A 200 4.64 8.64 -20.70
C TYR A 200 4.37 8.80 -19.21
N CYS A 201 5.31 8.45 -18.32
CA CYS A 201 5.08 8.40 -16.88
C CYS A 201 5.98 9.35 -16.08
N THR A 202 6.53 10.38 -16.70
CA THR A 202 7.46 11.34 -16.05
C THR A 202 6.83 12.04 -14.85
N PHE A 203 5.55 12.42 -14.94
CA PHE A 203 4.86 13.04 -13.82
C PHE A 203 4.74 12.08 -12.64
N ILE A 204 4.20 10.87 -12.84
CA ILE A 204 4.02 9.90 -11.76
C ILE A 204 5.37 9.44 -11.17
N GLY A 205 6.39 9.32 -12.01
CA GLY A 205 7.76 9.03 -11.58
C GLY A 205 8.35 10.13 -10.68
N SER A 206 8.11 11.40 -11.01
CA SER A 206 8.56 12.54 -10.19
C SER A 206 7.86 12.63 -8.82
N ARG A 207 6.70 11.97 -8.67
CA ARG A 207 5.96 11.95 -7.39
C ARG A 207 6.49 10.91 -6.40
N VAL A 208 7.28 9.92 -6.88
CA VAL A 208 7.84 8.88 -6.01
C VAL A 208 8.71 9.49 -4.90
N ASP A 209 9.63 10.38 -5.25
CA ASP A 209 10.52 11.01 -4.28
C ASP A 209 9.79 11.93 -3.30
N GLU A 210 8.74 12.61 -3.77
CA GLU A 210 7.90 13.42 -2.90
C GLU A 210 7.16 12.59 -1.86
N TRP A 211 6.64 11.41 -2.27
CA TRP A 211 5.97 10.48 -1.35
C TRP A 211 6.96 9.78 -0.41
N ILE A 212 8.20 9.55 -0.83
CA ILE A 212 9.26 9.08 0.06
C ILE A 212 9.48 10.12 1.17
N THR A 213 9.59 11.40 0.82
CA THR A 213 9.74 12.48 1.81
C THR A 213 8.55 12.57 2.78
N ASP A 214 7.31 12.44 2.30
CA ASP A 214 6.14 12.35 3.19
C ASP A 214 6.26 11.17 4.15
N THR A 215 6.70 10.02 3.63
CA THR A 215 6.87 8.79 4.39
C THR A 215 7.94 8.94 5.47
N GLU A 216 9.08 9.56 5.15
CA GLU A 216 10.15 9.86 6.11
C GLU A 216 9.65 10.71 7.27
N PHE A 217 8.90 11.78 7.00
CA PHE A 217 8.30 12.61 8.06
C PHE A 217 7.36 11.81 8.96
N ALA A 218 6.51 10.96 8.39
CA ALA A 218 5.58 10.13 9.15
C ALA A 218 6.31 9.07 9.99
N VAL A 219 7.36 8.47 9.45
CA VAL A 219 8.21 7.47 10.15
C VAL A 219 8.94 8.10 11.31
N GLU A 220 9.59 9.26 11.12
CA GLU A 220 10.30 9.95 12.20
C GLU A 220 9.36 10.37 13.33
N TYR A 221 8.17 10.84 12.99
CA TYR A 221 7.14 11.13 13.99
C TYR A 221 6.73 9.87 14.74
N ALA A 222 6.45 8.77 14.03
CA ALA A 222 6.03 7.52 14.65
C ALA A 222 7.11 6.92 15.55
N LYS A 223 8.38 6.94 15.15
CA LYS A 223 9.53 6.49 15.95
C LYS A 223 9.64 7.24 17.27
N LYS A 224 9.28 8.52 17.29
CA LYS A 224 9.31 9.35 18.49
C LYS A 224 8.06 9.13 19.37
N GLU A 225 6.89 9.30 18.81
CA GLU A 225 5.64 9.34 19.57
C GLU A 225 5.13 7.94 19.98
N PHE A 226 5.52 6.89 19.25
CA PHE A 226 5.13 5.50 19.51
C PHE A 226 6.32 4.59 19.87
N ALA A 227 7.43 5.15 20.34
CA ALA A 227 8.65 4.43 20.72
C ALA A 227 8.40 3.27 21.70
N GLN A 228 7.38 3.38 22.55
CA GLN A 228 7.04 2.38 23.56
C GLN A 228 6.43 1.10 22.98
N ILE A 229 5.94 1.13 21.72
CA ILE A 229 5.35 -0.05 21.08
C ILE A 229 6.11 -0.51 19.82
N ILE A 230 7.05 0.29 19.32
CA ILE A 230 7.80 -0.01 18.09
C ILE A 230 9.11 -0.71 18.43
N ASP A 231 9.37 -1.84 17.78
CA ASP A 231 10.64 -2.56 17.76
C ASP A 231 11.34 -2.35 16.41
N LEU A 232 12.53 -1.77 16.48
CA LEU A 232 13.38 -1.51 15.31
C LEU A 232 14.62 -2.42 15.26
N THR A 233 14.68 -3.45 16.08
CA THR A 233 15.84 -4.36 16.16
C THR A 233 16.25 -4.93 14.81
N ASN A 234 15.28 -5.23 13.94
CA ASN A 234 15.50 -5.76 12.60
C ASN A 234 15.23 -4.72 11.48
N GLY A 235 15.21 -3.43 11.83
CA GLY A 235 14.87 -2.35 10.91
C GLY A 235 13.37 -2.21 10.66
N ILE A 236 13.01 -1.66 9.51
CA ILE A 236 11.63 -1.34 9.13
C ILE A 236 11.27 -2.10 7.86
N GLY A 237 10.08 -2.72 7.82
CA GLY A 237 9.47 -3.22 6.59
C GLY A 237 8.71 -2.09 5.89
N ILE A 238 8.74 -2.06 4.55
CA ILE A 238 7.95 -1.06 3.81
C ILE A 238 7.13 -1.73 2.72
N SER A 239 5.92 -1.24 2.51
CA SER A 239 5.03 -1.74 1.47
C SER A 239 4.13 -0.65 0.92
N GLY A 240 3.44 -0.94 -0.17
CA GLY A 240 2.44 -0.04 -0.72
C GLY A 240 1.74 -0.60 -1.93
N HIS A 241 0.61 0.02 -2.27
CA HIS A 241 -0.22 -0.35 -3.41
C HIS A 241 -0.01 0.65 -4.55
N SER A 242 0.11 0.16 -5.78
CA SER A 242 0.19 1.02 -6.97
C SER A 242 1.35 2.01 -6.89
N GLN A 243 1.09 3.32 -6.90
CA GLN A 243 2.11 4.36 -6.67
C GLN A 243 2.86 4.15 -5.35
N GLY A 244 2.14 3.80 -4.28
CA GLY A 244 2.75 3.47 -3.00
C GLY A 244 3.69 2.26 -3.06
N GLY A 245 3.44 1.32 -3.97
CA GLY A 245 4.34 0.20 -4.26
C GLY A 245 5.66 0.63 -4.90
N ALA A 246 5.61 1.60 -5.83
CA ALA A 246 6.83 2.21 -6.40
C ALA A 246 7.63 2.95 -5.33
N VAL A 247 6.93 3.69 -4.44
CA VAL A 247 7.55 4.35 -3.27
C VAL A 247 8.24 3.33 -2.37
N ALA A 248 7.54 2.23 -2.01
CA ALA A 248 8.09 1.19 -1.15
C ALA A 248 9.35 0.54 -1.74
N TYR A 249 9.33 0.25 -3.04
CA TYR A 249 10.50 -0.29 -3.74
C TYR A 249 11.69 0.68 -3.70
N LYS A 250 11.47 1.95 -4.11
CA LYS A 250 12.54 2.94 -4.17
C LYS A 250 13.07 3.32 -2.79
N ALA A 251 12.21 3.53 -1.80
CA ALA A 251 12.61 3.80 -0.43
C ALA A 251 13.48 2.66 0.12
N CYS A 252 13.04 1.40 -0.05
CA CYS A 252 13.84 0.25 0.37
C CYS A 252 15.18 0.16 -0.37
N LEU A 253 15.24 0.56 -1.63
CA LEU A 253 16.46 0.57 -2.43
C LEU A 253 17.48 1.60 -1.92
N THR A 254 17.02 2.77 -1.49
CA THR A 254 17.89 3.94 -1.22
C THR A 254 18.14 4.22 0.26
N ASP A 255 17.23 3.85 1.16
CA ASP A 255 17.32 4.14 2.58
C ASP A 255 17.71 2.87 3.38
N PRO A 256 18.80 2.90 4.16
CA PRO A 256 19.27 1.75 4.95
C PRO A 256 18.34 1.36 6.11
N GLU A 257 17.44 2.20 6.57
CA GLU A 257 16.50 1.87 7.64
C GLU A 257 15.48 0.81 7.22
N TYR A 258 15.11 0.78 5.94
CA TYR A 258 14.23 -0.26 5.41
C TYR A 258 15.02 -1.53 5.10
N THR A 259 14.58 -2.66 5.61
CA THR A 259 15.29 -3.96 5.50
C THR A 259 14.64 -4.95 4.55
N CYS A 260 13.39 -4.74 4.20
CA CYS A 260 12.67 -5.53 3.19
C CYS A 260 11.45 -4.77 2.66
N SER A 261 10.99 -5.10 1.44
CA SER A 261 9.83 -4.41 0.85
C SER A 261 8.87 -5.31 0.10
N ILE A 262 7.58 -4.92 0.13
CA ILE A 262 6.53 -5.51 -0.71
C ILE A 262 5.90 -4.41 -1.56
N ASN A 263 5.86 -4.64 -2.87
CA ASN A 263 5.10 -3.81 -3.81
C ASN A 263 3.82 -4.55 -4.22
N ILE A 264 2.66 -3.91 -4.05
CA ILE A 264 1.38 -4.42 -4.54
C ILE A 264 1.06 -3.73 -5.86
N ASP A 265 1.23 -4.44 -6.94
CA ASP A 265 0.78 -4.12 -8.31
C ASP A 265 1.17 -2.73 -8.82
N GLY A 266 2.25 -2.15 -8.27
CA GLY A 266 2.81 -0.86 -8.67
C GLY A 266 3.89 -1.03 -9.74
N GLY A 267 3.83 -0.21 -10.79
CA GLY A 267 4.95 -0.10 -11.72
C GLY A 267 6.18 0.50 -11.01
N LEU A 268 7.37 0.05 -11.36
CA LEU A 268 8.61 0.58 -10.76
C LEU A 268 8.96 1.94 -11.38
N PHE A 269 8.12 2.94 -11.08
CA PHE A 269 8.31 4.31 -11.55
C PHE A 269 9.45 5.02 -10.81
N GLY A 270 10.06 5.98 -11.48
CA GLY A 270 11.18 6.76 -10.96
C GLY A 270 12.53 6.27 -11.49
N ASP A 271 13.59 6.97 -11.12
CA ASP A 271 14.95 6.60 -11.53
C ASP A 271 15.57 5.61 -10.54
N HIS A 272 15.95 4.45 -11.07
CA HIS A 272 16.63 3.38 -10.36
C HIS A 272 17.92 2.94 -11.10
N ASN A 273 18.40 3.74 -12.06
CA ASN A 273 19.49 3.35 -12.94
C ASN A 273 20.79 3.11 -12.16
N GLY A 274 21.43 1.98 -12.45
CA GLY A 274 22.69 1.59 -11.80
C GLY A 274 22.55 1.13 -10.35
N MET A 275 21.34 1.08 -9.78
CA MET A 275 21.12 0.63 -8.40
C MET A 275 20.86 -0.88 -8.35
N THR A 276 21.32 -1.52 -7.28
CA THR A 276 21.10 -2.94 -7.00
C THR A 276 20.28 -3.07 -5.72
N MET A 277 19.18 -3.82 -5.78
CA MET A 277 18.38 -4.14 -4.60
C MET A 277 19.13 -5.16 -3.74
N ASN A 278 19.72 -4.70 -2.65
CA ASN A 278 20.49 -5.52 -1.71
C ASN A 278 19.66 -6.00 -0.49
N LYS A 279 18.35 -5.97 -0.62
CA LYS A 279 17.38 -6.35 0.41
C LYS A 279 16.30 -7.25 -0.20
N PRO A 280 15.68 -8.13 0.60
CA PRO A 280 14.56 -8.95 0.13
C PRO A 280 13.42 -8.09 -0.42
N PHE A 281 12.87 -8.52 -1.55
CA PHE A 281 11.78 -7.84 -2.24
C PHE A 281 10.70 -8.83 -2.66
N MET A 282 9.44 -8.45 -2.49
CA MET A 282 8.29 -9.21 -3.01
C MET A 282 7.39 -8.31 -3.83
N GLN A 283 6.96 -8.82 -4.97
CA GLN A 283 5.98 -8.21 -5.84
C GLN A 283 4.70 -9.04 -5.87
N LEU A 284 3.58 -8.45 -5.45
CA LEU A 284 2.25 -8.98 -5.74
C LEU A 284 1.76 -8.31 -7.03
N SER A 285 1.33 -9.08 -8.01
CA SER A 285 0.88 -8.55 -9.31
C SER A 285 -0.43 -9.18 -9.76
N CYS A 286 -1.24 -8.42 -10.47
CA CYS A 286 -2.25 -8.96 -11.36
C CYS A 286 -1.65 -9.26 -12.75
N GLU A 287 -2.35 -10.09 -13.54
CA GLU A 287 -1.88 -10.50 -14.87
C GLU A 287 -1.67 -9.32 -15.84
N ASP A 288 -2.48 -8.25 -15.70
CA ASP A 288 -2.40 -7.08 -16.58
C ASP A 288 -1.12 -6.26 -16.36
N ASN A 289 -0.50 -6.33 -15.17
CA ASN A 289 0.65 -5.51 -14.76
C ASN A 289 1.95 -6.31 -14.59
N GLU A 290 2.00 -7.56 -14.98
CA GLU A 290 3.17 -8.43 -14.80
C GLU A 290 4.47 -7.82 -15.37
N ASN A 291 4.39 -7.17 -16.53
CA ASN A 291 5.56 -6.66 -17.24
C ASN A 291 6.09 -5.30 -16.77
N VAL A 292 5.37 -4.59 -15.89
CA VAL A 292 5.78 -3.25 -15.43
C VAL A 292 6.70 -3.28 -14.20
N VAL A 293 7.02 -4.47 -13.70
CA VAL A 293 7.80 -4.67 -12.47
C VAL A 293 9.04 -5.55 -12.69
N THR A 294 9.29 -5.99 -13.92
CA THR A 294 10.34 -6.97 -14.26
C THR A 294 11.74 -6.52 -13.89
N LYS A 295 12.00 -5.20 -13.85
CA LYS A 295 13.28 -4.62 -13.40
C LYS A 295 13.59 -5.01 -11.94
N GLY A 296 12.59 -5.20 -11.08
CA GLY A 296 12.76 -5.64 -9.70
C GLY A 296 13.30 -7.07 -9.55
N TYR A 297 13.24 -7.87 -10.61
CA TYR A 297 13.77 -9.24 -10.65
C TYR A 297 15.16 -9.33 -11.31
N LEU A 298 15.68 -8.20 -11.74
CA LEU A 298 17.05 -8.02 -12.23
C LEU A 298 17.83 -7.22 -11.18
N ASN A 299 19.12 -7.21 -11.22
CA ASN A 299 19.96 -6.37 -10.32
C ASN A 299 19.57 -6.46 -8.83
N HIS A 300 19.45 -7.68 -8.30
CA HIS A 300 19.22 -7.91 -6.88
C HIS A 300 20.26 -8.87 -6.30
N SER A 301 20.70 -8.60 -5.06
CA SER A 301 21.67 -9.43 -4.32
C SER A 301 21.04 -10.21 -3.15
N LYS A 302 19.73 -10.11 -2.98
CA LYS A 302 18.92 -10.84 -2.00
C LYS A 302 17.71 -11.44 -2.71
N PRO A 303 17.02 -12.45 -2.13
CA PRO A 303 15.86 -13.07 -2.77
C PRO A 303 14.79 -12.08 -3.21
N ALA A 304 14.30 -12.23 -4.45
CA ALA A 304 13.17 -11.51 -4.97
C ALA A 304 12.04 -12.50 -5.30
N TYR A 305 10.80 -12.12 -4.98
CA TYR A 305 9.63 -12.98 -5.15
C TYR A 305 8.59 -12.31 -6.04
N LYS A 306 7.99 -13.07 -6.94
CA LYS A 306 6.78 -12.69 -7.68
C LYS A 306 5.62 -13.56 -7.22
N VAL A 307 4.53 -12.93 -6.80
CA VAL A 307 3.25 -13.57 -6.51
C VAL A 307 2.22 -13.03 -7.49
N LEU A 308 1.92 -13.81 -8.52
CA LEU A 308 0.99 -13.45 -9.58
C LEU A 308 -0.41 -13.99 -9.25
N PHE A 309 -1.38 -13.11 -9.13
CA PHE A 309 -2.77 -13.44 -8.83
C PHE A 309 -3.59 -13.66 -10.10
N ARG A 310 -4.14 -14.87 -10.27
CA ARG A 310 -4.98 -15.22 -11.41
C ARG A 310 -6.38 -14.65 -11.28
N GLY A 311 -6.90 -14.09 -12.37
CA GLY A 311 -8.24 -13.52 -12.42
C GLY A 311 -8.44 -12.28 -11.57
N MET A 312 -7.38 -11.70 -11.02
CA MET A 312 -7.39 -10.44 -10.30
C MET A 312 -7.04 -9.28 -11.22
N LYS A 313 -7.47 -8.08 -10.86
CA LYS A 313 -7.08 -6.81 -11.48
C LYS A 313 -6.60 -5.82 -10.44
N HIS A 314 -6.04 -4.72 -10.90
CA HIS A 314 -5.38 -3.71 -10.06
C HIS A 314 -6.14 -3.30 -8.79
N MET A 315 -7.43 -2.96 -8.94
CA MET A 315 -8.28 -2.57 -7.78
C MET A 315 -8.68 -3.74 -6.90
N GLY A 316 -8.36 -4.97 -7.28
CA GLY A 316 -8.62 -6.18 -6.50
C GLY A 316 -7.77 -6.29 -5.23
N PHE A 317 -6.69 -5.53 -5.14
CA PHE A 317 -5.83 -5.48 -3.96
C PHE A 317 -6.28 -4.47 -2.89
N ALA A 318 -7.25 -3.60 -3.21
CA ALA A 318 -7.78 -2.60 -2.27
C ALA A 318 -9.11 -3.04 -1.65
N ASP A 319 -9.44 -2.49 -0.48
CA ASP A 319 -10.65 -2.82 0.29
C ASP A 319 -11.94 -2.55 -0.48
N ILE A 320 -11.93 -1.62 -1.44
CA ILE A 320 -13.06 -1.31 -2.32
C ILE A 320 -13.60 -2.56 -3.07
N LYS A 321 -12.77 -3.58 -3.24
CA LYS A 321 -13.16 -4.85 -3.86
C LYS A 321 -14.33 -5.52 -3.13
N PHE A 322 -14.43 -5.38 -1.82
CA PHE A 322 -15.50 -5.97 -1.02
C PHE A 322 -16.89 -5.36 -1.34
N GLY A 323 -16.93 -4.13 -1.86
CA GLY A 323 -18.13 -3.45 -2.35
C GLY A 323 -18.35 -3.54 -3.87
N MET A 324 -17.41 -4.09 -4.64
CA MET A 324 -17.47 -4.14 -6.10
C MET A 324 -18.08 -5.43 -6.63
N LYS A 325 -18.75 -5.34 -7.79
CA LYS A 325 -19.17 -6.54 -8.54
C LYS A 325 -17.95 -7.23 -9.17
N PRO A 326 -17.90 -8.58 -9.20
CA PRO A 326 -16.87 -9.31 -9.91
C PRO A 326 -16.79 -8.91 -11.40
N GLY A 327 -15.58 -8.95 -11.98
CA GLY A 327 -15.36 -8.67 -13.40
C GLY A 327 -15.18 -7.20 -13.77
N MET A 328 -15.41 -6.26 -12.85
CA MET A 328 -15.08 -4.84 -13.03
C MET A 328 -13.56 -4.61 -12.86
N MET A 329 -13.13 -3.42 -12.41
CA MET A 329 -11.71 -3.09 -12.21
C MET A 329 -11.00 -3.96 -11.16
N ALA A 330 -11.73 -4.73 -10.34
CA ALA A 330 -11.19 -5.63 -9.32
C ALA A 330 -10.94 -7.08 -9.79
N GLY A 331 -11.39 -7.46 -11.00
CA GLY A 331 -11.23 -8.81 -11.53
C GLY A 331 -12.29 -9.81 -11.06
N LYS A 332 -12.14 -11.08 -11.47
CA LYS A 332 -13.09 -12.17 -11.20
C LYS A 332 -12.83 -12.93 -9.91
N LEU A 333 -11.59 -12.93 -9.42
CA LEU A 333 -11.23 -13.55 -8.14
C LEU A 333 -12.12 -12.93 -7.05
N ASP A 334 -12.72 -13.73 -6.18
CA ASP A 334 -13.55 -13.23 -5.09
C ASP A 334 -12.74 -12.41 -4.06
N ALA A 335 -13.44 -11.56 -3.29
CA ALA A 335 -12.78 -10.64 -2.37
C ALA A 335 -12.12 -11.35 -1.19
N GLU A 336 -12.74 -12.42 -0.70
CA GLU A 336 -12.22 -13.18 0.45
C GLU A 336 -10.94 -13.93 0.08
N SER A 337 -10.92 -14.61 -1.07
CA SER A 337 -9.72 -15.26 -1.61
C SER A 337 -8.62 -14.25 -1.87
N ALA A 338 -8.92 -13.12 -2.55
CA ALA A 338 -7.93 -12.08 -2.80
C ALA A 338 -7.30 -11.55 -1.51
N HIS A 339 -8.12 -11.28 -0.50
CA HIS A 339 -7.67 -10.84 0.82
C HIS A 339 -6.82 -11.91 1.52
N LYS A 340 -7.31 -13.14 1.61
CA LYS A 340 -6.62 -14.26 2.25
C LYS A 340 -5.21 -14.47 1.69
N TYR A 341 -5.09 -14.52 0.36
CA TYR A 341 -3.79 -14.74 -0.29
C TYR A 341 -2.86 -13.53 -0.20
N SER A 342 -3.40 -12.32 -0.23
CA SER A 342 -2.61 -11.10 0.02
C SER A 342 -2.06 -11.10 1.45
N CYS A 343 -2.90 -11.34 2.45
CA CYS A 343 -2.50 -11.42 3.86
C CYS A 343 -1.45 -12.51 4.10
N ARG A 344 -1.67 -13.73 3.55
CA ARG A 344 -0.69 -14.81 3.63
C ARG A 344 0.66 -14.40 3.05
N SER A 345 0.67 -13.79 1.87
CA SER A 345 1.91 -13.35 1.22
C SER A 345 2.68 -12.35 2.08
N PHE A 346 1.98 -11.40 2.67
CA PHE A 346 2.57 -10.41 3.57
C PHE A 346 3.13 -11.03 4.84
N LEU A 347 2.34 -11.86 5.53
CA LEU A 347 2.75 -12.50 6.77
C LEU A 347 3.96 -13.41 6.56
N GLU A 348 3.93 -14.27 5.55
CA GLU A 348 5.05 -15.16 5.24
C GLU A 348 6.34 -14.38 4.93
N PHE A 349 6.24 -13.26 4.20
CA PHE A 349 7.39 -12.45 3.88
C PHE A 349 7.94 -11.68 5.09
N PHE A 350 7.08 -10.98 5.84
CA PHE A 350 7.54 -10.17 6.97
C PHE A 350 7.90 -11.03 8.20
N ASP A 351 7.27 -12.18 8.41
CA ASP A 351 7.69 -13.14 9.43
C ASP A 351 9.12 -13.66 9.16
N CYS A 352 9.47 -13.86 7.87
CA CYS A 352 10.81 -14.27 7.48
C CYS A 352 11.82 -13.10 7.61
N TYR A 353 11.55 -11.95 6.98
CA TYR A 353 12.58 -10.93 6.78
C TYR A 353 12.57 -9.81 7.82
N LEU A 354 11.48 -9.58 8.52
CA LEU A 354 11.37 -8.56 9.56
C LEU A 354 11.32 -9.15 10.98
N LYS A 355 10.43 -10.10 11.26
CA LYS A 355 10.43 -10.81 12.55
C LYS A 355 11.56 -11.83 12.70
N LYS A 356 12.04 -12.39 11.57
CA LYS A 356 13.06 -13.45 11.54
C LYS A 356 12.64 -14.71 12.30
N THR A 357 11.36 -15.05 12.23
CA THR A 357 10.79 -16.28 12.82
C THR A 357 10.82 -17.46 11.87
N LYS A 358 11.18 -17.24 10.62
CA LYS A 358 11.30 -18.23 9.54
C LYS A 358 12.56 -17.97 8.71
N ASP A 359 13.16 -19.01 8.15
CA ASP A 359 14.31 -18.89 7.24
C ASP A 359 13.91 -18.54 5.81
N LYS A 360 12.68 -18.91 5.41
CA LYS A 360 12.13 -18.69 4.07
C LYS A 360 10.60 -18.51 4.13
N PRO A 361 10.01 -17.65 3.27
CA PRO A 361 8.56 -17.58 3.13
C PRO A 361 7.96 -18.90 2.63
N ASP A 362 6.93 -19.41 3.31
CA ASP A 362 6.20 -20.61 2.90
C ASP A 362 5.08 -20.23 1.91
N LEU A 363 5.48 -19.97 0.65
CA LEU A 363 4.58 -19.62 -0.43
C LEU A 363 4.69 -20.65 -1.56
N THR A 364 3.59 -21.27 -1.91
CA THR A 364 3.48 -22.24 -2.99
C THR A 364 2.42 -21.82 -4.00
N SER A 365 2.67 -22.14 -5.27
CA SER A 365 1.70 -21.92 -6.35
C SER A 365 0.52 -22.89 -6.23
N ASP A 366 -0.67 -22.37 -6.56
CA ASP A 366 -1.92 -23.13 -6.62
C ASP A 366 -2.84 -22.57 -7.72
N ASP A 367 -4.15 -22.79 -7.64
CA ASP A 367 -5.11 -22.31 -8.63
C ASP A 367 -5.34 -20.78 -8.55
N VAL A 368 -5.00 -20.13 -7.44
CA VAL A 368 -5.19 -18.69 -7.20
C VAL A 368 -3.94 -17.88 -7.50
N ILE A 369 -2.79 -18.35 -7.04
CA ILE A 369 -1.51 -17.64 -7.21
C ILE A 369 -0.46 -18.49 -7.91
N THR A 370 0.42 -17.80 -8.65
CA THR A 370 1.69 -18.38 -9.11
C THR A 370 2.83 -17.68 -8.39
N VAL A 371 3.67 -18.44 -7.71
CA VAL A 371 4.84 -17.93 -6.98
C VAL A 371 6.11 -18.25 -7.77
N THR A 372 6.94 -17.25 -7.98
CA THR A 372 8.27 -17.40 -8.60
C THR A 372 9.29 -16.76 -7.66
N GLU A 373 10.32 -17.49 -7.31
CA GLU A 373 11.48 -16.98 -6.61
C GLU A 373 12.61 -16.72 -7.60
N PHE A 374 13.21 -15.56 -7.54
CA PHE A 374 14.42 -15.20 -8.28
C PHE A 374 15.59 -15.28 -7.33
N ALA A 375 16.52 -16.18 -7.64
CA ALA A 375 17.76 -16.28 -6.89
C ALA A 375 18.61 -15.02 -7.10
N PRO A 376 19.39 -14.60 -6.08
CA PRO A 376 20.28 -13.46 -6.22
C PRO A 376 21.21 -13.62 -7.43
N ASP A 377 21.37 -12.55 -8.19
CA ASP A 377 22.41 -12.46 -9.20
C ASP A 377 23.77 -12.35 -8.48
N VAL A 378 24.34 -13.49 -8.15
CA VAL A 378 25.68 -13.54 -7.58
C VAL A 378 26.66 -13.28 -8.73
N LYS A 379 27.16 -12.07 -8.83
CA LYS A 379 28.36 -11.75 -9.58
C LYS A 379 29.50 -11.48 -8.63
#